data_9a4fe81a83d94d12869f89453912b618
#
_entry.id   9a4fe81a83d94d12869f89453912b618
#
_cell.length_a   1.000
_cell.length_b   1.000
_cell.length_c   1.000
_cell.angle_alpha   90.00
_cell.angle_beta   90.00
_cell.angle_gamma   90.00
#
_symmetry.space_group_name_H-M   'P 1'
#
loop_
_entity.id
_entity.type
_entity.pdbx_description
1 polymer ?
#
loop_
_entity_poly.entity_id
_entity_poly.type
_entity_poly.pdbx_seq_one_letter_code
_entity_poly.pdbx_strand_id
1 'polypeptide(L)'
;MVHCCVPGCINHSSKTSNISYHRIPNDKGLQKAWLERIRRDNLPLQNCYVCCEHFTNDCFETDLKAQLMPELKVKRRLKRDAIPSVFSFGPEPKKPRISSENRESWQRAEELRQEVSVEYRTQTCIFLKCNKIS
;
A
#
# COMPACT_ATOMS: atom_id res chain seq x y z
N MET A 1 -21.58 -16.29 14.71
CA MET A 1 -20.73 -15.09 14.70
C MET A 1 -19.64 -15.27 13.66
N VAL A 2 -19.39 -14.27 12.83
CA VAL A 2 -18.34 -14.29 11.80
C VAL A 2 -17.13 -13.56 12.33
N HIS A 3 -15.96 -14.22 12.32
CA HIS A 3 -14.69 -13.65 12.72
C HIS A 3 -13.78 -13.56 11.50
N CYS A 4 -12.92 -12.54 11.48
CA CYS A 4 -11.86 -12.45 10.49
C CYS A 4 -10.79 -13.52 10.77
N CYS A 5 -10.39 -14.28 9.75
CA CYS A 5 -9.40 -15.36 9.90
C CYS A 5 -7.96 -14.87 9.80
N VAL A 6 -7.75 -13.60 9.50
CA VAL A 6 -6.41 -13.00 9.38
C VAL A 6 -5.76 -12.92 10.77
N PRO A 7 -4.51 -13.40 10.95
CA PRO A 7 -3.82 -13.29 12.22
C PRO A 7 -3.67 -11.83 12.66
N GLY A 8 -3.91 -11.56 13.94
CA GLY A 8 -3.86 -10.20 14.50
C GLY A 8 -5.09 -9.32 14.22
N CYS A 9 -6.04 -9.76 13.41
CA CYS A 9 -7.27 -9.03 13.17
C CYS A 9 -8.31 -9.37 14.26
N ILE A 10 -8.83 -8.34 14.92
CA ILE A 10 -9.82 -8.45 16.02
C ILE A 10 -11.25 -8.22 15.55
N ASN A 11 -11.47 -8.03 14.26
CA ASN A 11 -12.79 -7.75 13.70
C ASN A 11 -13.70 -8.96 13.73
N HIS A 12 -14.92 -8.77 14.26
CA HIS A 12 -15.98 -9.78 14.27
C HIS A 12 -17.36 -9.13 14.07
N SER A 13 -18.30 -9.88 13.53
CA SER A 13 -19.60 -9.36 13.08
C SER A 13 -20.48 -8.77 14.18
N SER A 14 -20.27 -9.14 15.44
CA SER A 14 -21.05 -8.60 16.55
C SER A 14 -20.54 -7.25 17.08
N LYS A 15 -19.28 -6.90 16.82
CA LYS A 15 -18.68 -5.68 17.34
C LYS A 15 -18.68 -4.53 16.32
N THR A 16 -18.65 -4.84 15.04
CA THR A 16 -18.49 -3.86 13.96
C THR A 16 -19.61 -4.03 12.93
N SER A 17 -20.59 -3.14 12.98
CA SER A 17 -21.74 -3.18 12.05
C SER A 17 -21.43 -2.69 10.63
N ASN A 18 -20.34 -1.95 10.44
CA ASN A 18 -19.99 -1.34 9.15
C ASN A 18 -18.95 -2.14 8.34
N ILE A 19 -18.48 -3.27 8.86
CA ILE A 19 -17.47 -4.11 8.22
C ILE A 19 -18.15 -5.26 7.47
N SER A 20 -17.84 -5.41 6.19
CA SER A 20 -18.27 -6.56 5.41
C SER A 20 -17.25 -7.69 5.51
N TYR A 21 -17.76 -8.92 5.52
CA TYR A 21 -16.96 -10.14 5.60
C TYR A 21 -17.13 -10.93 4.31
N HIS A 22 -16.02 -11.33 3.74
CA HIS A 22 -15.97 -12.06 2.48
C HIS A 22 -15.45 -13.47 2.71
N ARG A 23 -16.16 -14.44 2.18
CA ARG A 23 -15.76 -15.85 2.26
C ARG A 23 -14.60 -16.12 1.31
N ILE A 24 -13.71 -17.03 1.71
CA ILE A 24 -12.64 -17.53 0.83
C ILE A 24 -13.27 -18.18 -0.41
N PRO A 25 -12.81 -17.85 -1.62
CA PRO A 25 -13.37 -18.40 -2.85
C PRO A 25 -13.12 -19.91 -2.95
N ASN A 26 -14.01 -20.60 -3.68
CA ASN A 26 -13.88 -22.05 -3.92
C ASN A 26 -12.88 -22.38 -5.03
N ASP A 27 -12.49 -21.40 -5.84
CA ASP A 27 -11.48 -21.57 -6.88
C ASP A 27 -10.13 -21.90 -6.25
N LYS A 28 -9.56 -23.04 -6.60
CA LYS A 28 -8.31 -23.56 -6.01
C LYS A 28 -7.13 -22.62 -6.20
N GLY A 29 -7.04 -21.95 -7.34
CA GLY A 29 -5.96 -21.00 -7.63
C GLY A 29 -6.05 -19.75 -6.76
N LEU A 30 -7.24 -19.16 -6.72
CA LEU A 30 -7.51 -17.97 -5.93
C LEU A 30 -7.45 -18.26 -4.42
N GLN A 31 -7.97 -19.41 -4.01
CA GLN A 31 -7.90 -19.90 -2.64
C GLN A 31 -6.46 -20.02 -2.15
N LYS A 32 -5.58 -20.63 -2.95
CA LYS A 32 -4.15 -20.75 -2.64
C LYS A 32 -3.51 -19.38 -2.47
N ALA A 33 -3.78 -18.44 -3.38
CA ALA A 33 -3.28 -17.08 -3.30
C ALA A 33 -3.75 -16.34 -2.03
N TRP A 34 -5.00 -16.56 -1.61
CA TRP A 34 -5.50 -15.99 -0.36
C TRP A 34 -4.80 -16.58 0.86
N LEU A 35 -4.64 -17.91 0.92
CA LEU A 35 -3.98 -18.61 2.04
C LEU A 35 -2.51 -18.20 2.17
N GLU A 36 -1.79 -18.08 1.06
CA GLU A 36 -0.40 -17.59 1.05
C GLU A 36 -0.28 -16.17 1.61
N ARG A 37 -1.23 -15.30 1.28
CA ARG A 37 -1.25 -13.93 1.79
C ARG A 37 -1.62 -13.85 3.27
N ILE A 38 -2.58 -14.67 3.70
CA ILE A 38 -3.00 -14.77 5.11
C ILE A 38 -1.94 -15.45 5.97
N ARG A 39 -1.00 -16.19 5.37
CA ARG A 39 0.07 -16.94 6.05
C ARG A 39 -0.46 -17.95 7.07
N ARG A 40 -1.50 -18.66 6.70
CA ARG A 40 -2.14 -19.68 7.53
C ARG A 40 -2.42 -20.92 6.70
N ASP A 41 -1.70 -22.02 6.98
CA ASP A 41 -1.79 -23.25 6.17
C ASP A 41 -2.97 -24.14 6.56
N ASN A 42 -3.40 -24.13 7.82
CA ASN A 42 -4.42 -25.02 8.36
C ASN A 42 -5.72 -24.28 8.73
N LEU A 43 -6.36 -23.60 7.76
CA LEU A 43 -7.64 -22.95 7.99
C LEU A 43 -8.79 -23.88 7.64
N PRO A 44 -9.81 -24.01 8.51
CA PRO A 44 -11.06 -24.68 8.16
C PRO A 44 -11.79 -23.83 7.11
N LEU A 45 -11.65 -24.18 5.83
CA LEU A 45 -12.13 -23.41 4.67
C LEU A 45 -13.64 -23.14 4.70
N GLN A 46 -14.40 -23.98 5.41
CA GLN A 46 -15.87 -23.87 5.45
C GLN A 46 -16.38 -22.61 6.15
N ASN A 47 -15.66 -22.10 7.15
CA ASN A 47 -16.09 -20.97 7.98
C ASN A 47 -15.07 -19.83 8.05
N CYS A 48 -14.21 -19.70 7.03
CA CYS A 48 -13.20 -18.65 6.98
C CYS A 48 -13.69 -17.43 6.22
N TYR A 49 -13.66 -16.31 6.90
CA TYR A 49 -14.04 -15.01 6.37
C TYR A 49 -12.92 -14.01 6.57
N VAL A 50 -12.74 -13.13 5.61
CA VAL A 50 -11.80 -12.02 5.66
C VAL A 50 -12.59 -10.72 5.65
N CYS A 51 -12.28 -9.78 6.53
CA CYS A 51 -12.97 -8.50 6.56
C CYS A 51 -12.51 -7.58 5.43
N CYS A 52 -13.34 -6.61 5.06
CA CYS A 52 -13.07 -5.70 3.96
C CYS A 52 -11.83 -4.81 4.16
N GLU A 53 -11.35 -4.67 5.38
CA GLU A 53 -10.15 -3.87 5.69
C GLU A 53 -8.85 -4.45 5.12
N HIS A 54 -8.85 -5.75 4.80
CA HIS A 54 -7.70 -6.41 4.19
C HIS A 54 -7.66 -6.29 2.66
N PHE A 55 -8.59 -5.56 2.07
CA PHE A 55 -8.66 -5.34 0.63
C PHE A 55 -8.50 -3.86 0.30
N THR A 56 -7.80 -3.56 -0.78
CA THR A 56 -7.74 -2.21 -1.34
C THR A 56 -9.07 -1.85 -2.00
N ASN A 57 -9.35 -0.55 -2.15
CA ASN A 57 -10.59 -0.09 -2.78
C ASN A 57 -10.75 -0.61 -4.22
N ASP A 58 -9.66 -0.84 -4.92
CA ASP A 58 -9.64 -1.35 -6.30
C ASP A 58 -10.16 -2.80 -6.41
N CYS A 59 -10.15 -3.55 -5.30
CA CYS A 59 -10.65 -4.91 -5.23
C CYS A 59 -12.18 -5.01 -5.21
N PHE A 60 -12.87 -3.88 -5.03
CA PHE A 60 -14.32 -3.82 -5.00
C PHE A 60 -14.92 -3.42 -6.33
N GLU A 61 -16.07 -3.99 -6.66
CA GLU A 61 -16.86 -3.56 -7.82
C GLU A 61 -17.42 -2.16 -7.56
N THR A 62 -17.34 -1.31 -8.58
CA THR A 62 -17.95 0.02 -8.53
C THR A 62 -19.46 -0.11 -8.73
N ASP A 63 -20.23 0.04 -7.67
CA ASP A 63 -21.68 0.04 -7.76
C ASP A 63 -22.17 1.45 -8.09
N LEU A 64 -22.74 1.61 -9.28
CA LEU A 64 -23.33 2.88 -9.73
C LEU A 64 -24.46 3.36 -8.80
N LYS A 65 -25.20 2.45 -8.18
CA LYS A 65 -26.23 2.80 -7.19
C LYS A 65 -25.63 3.44 -5.94
N ALA A 66 -24.48 2.97 -5.48
CA ALA A 66 -23.78 3.55 -4.34
C ALA A 66 -23.22 4.96 -4.68
N GLN A 67 -22.90 5.22 -5.94
CA GLN A 67 -22.44 6.54 -6.39
C GLN A 67 -23.62 7.54 -6.53
N LEU A 68 -24.76 7.08 -7.02
CA LEU A 68 -25.93 7.94 -7.25
C LEU A 68 -26.72 8.19 -5.95
N MET A 69 -26.71 7.25 -5.02
CA MET A 69 -27.44 7.32 -3.76
C MET A 69 -26.51 6.93 -2.58
N PRO A 70 -25.68 7.85 -2.09
CA PRO A 70 -24.74 7.57 -0.99
C PRO A 70 -25.43 7.26 0.34
N GLU A 71 -26.71 7.61 0.48
CA GLU A 71 -27.51 7.31 1.67
C GLU A 71 -27.91 5.82 1.77
N LEU A 72 -27.92 5.10 0.65
CA LEU A 72 -28.19 3.68 0.63
C LEU A 72 -26.94 2.90 1.06
N LYS A 73 -27.04 2.17 2.16
CA LYS A 73 -25.99 1.26 2.64
C LYS A 73 -25.89 0.06 1.69
N VAL A 74 -25.25 0.24 0.54
CA VAL A 74 -25.02 -0.83 -0.43
C VAL A 74 -23.86 -1.70 0.06
N LYS A 75 -24.06 -3.00 0.13
CA LYS A 75 -23.00 -3.96 0.46
C LYS A 75 -21.97 -3.97 -0.69
N ARG A 76 -20.75 -3.62 -0.39
CA ARG A 76 -19.65 -3.66 -1.35
C ARG A 76 -19.41 -5.10 -1.80
N ARG A 77 -19.39 -5.32 -3.11
CA ARG A 77 -19.07 -6.62 -3.72
C ARG A 77 -17.59 -6.67 -4.08
N LEU A 78 -16.95 -7.77 -3.78
CA LEU A 78 -15.57 -8.03 -4.20
C LEU A 78 -15.56 -8.49 -5.67
N LYS A 79 -14.55 -8.04 -6.41
CA LYS A 79 -14.27 -8.57 -7.75
C LYS A 79 -13.88 -10.04 -7.67
N ARG A 80 -14.09 -10.79 -8.75
CA ARG A 80 -13.81 -12.23 -8.77
C ARG A 80 -12.33 -12.59 -8.58
N ASP A 81 -11.44 -11.71 -8.98
CA ASP A 81 -9.97 -11.82 -8.92
C ASP A 81 -9.35 -11.08 -7.73
N ALA A 82 -10.15 -10.57 -6.81
CA ALA A 82 -9.67 -9.81 -5.66
C ALA A 82 -8.84 -10.68 -4.70
N ILE A 83 -7.67 -10.21 -4.37
CA ILE A 83 -6.74 -10.84 -3.41
C ILE A 83 -6.51 -9.88 -2.25
N PRO A 84 -6.60 -10.35 -0.99
CA PRO A 84 -6.31 -9.52 0.17
C PRO A 84 -4.84 -9.09 0.16
N SER A 85 -4.57 -7.81 0.37
CA SER A 85 -3.23 -7.21 0.28
C SER A 85 -2.86 -6.37 1.51
N VAL A 86 -3.84 -5.92 2.28
CA VAL A 86 -3.62 -5.04 3.43
C VAL A 86 -3.54 -5.88 4.70
N PHE A 87 -2.34 -6.01 5.27
CA PHE A 87 -2.11 -6.75 6.51
C PHE A 87 -1.24 -5.93 7.45
N SER A 88 -1.59 -5.89 8.73
CA SER A 88 -0.80 -5.21 9.76
C SER A 88 0.45 -5.99 10.19
N PHE A 89 0.53 -7.29 9.87
CA PHE A 89 1.70 -8.13 10.17
C PHE A 89 2.67 -8.28 8.98
N GLY A 90 2.37 -7.68 7.84
CA GLY A 90 3.28 -7.69 6.70
C GLY A 90 4.59 -6.97 7.06
N PRO A 91 5.78 -7.50 6.71
CA PRO A 91 6.94 -6.66 6.71
C PRO A 91 6.63 -5.47 5.82
N GLU A 92 6.94 -4.27 6.29
CA GLU A 92 6.87 -3.09 5.43
C GLU A 92 7.54 -3.43 4.09
N PRO A 93 6.98 -3.00 2.96
CA PRO A 93 7.59 -3.24 1.67
C PRO A 93 9.03 -2.76 1.78
N LYS A 94 9.97 -3.71 1.74
CA LYS A 94 11.39 -3.38 1.79
C LYS A 94 11.62 -2.38 0.70
N LYS A 95 12.02 -1.16 1.05
CA LYS A 95 12.47 -0.16 0.07
C LYS A 95 13.36 -0.89 -0.92
N PRO A 96 13.12 -0.75 -2.23
CA PRO A 96 13.92 -1.45 -3.22
C PRO A 96 15.39 -1.20 -2.88
N ARG A 97 16.16 -2.28 -2.72
CA ARG A 97 17.59 -2.15 -2.49
C ARG A 97 18.15 -1.51 -3.74
N ILE A 98 18.54 -0.26 -3.63
CA ILE A 98 19.24 0.45 -4.67
C ILE A 98 20.52 -0.37 -4.91
N SER A 99 20.67 -0.92 -6.11
CA SER A 99 21.88 -1.66 -6.46
C SER A 99 23.09 -0.77 -6.24
N SER A 100 24.25 -1.36 -5.96
CA SER A 100 25.49 -0.61 -5.73
C SER A 100 25.81 0.37 -6.87
N GLU A 101 25.54 -0.02 -8.10
CA GLU A 101 25.69 0.82 -9.30
C GLU A 101 24.83 2.09 -9.25
N ASN A 102 23.62 1.98 -8.74
CA ASN A 102 22.73 3.14 -8.59
C ASN A 102 23.16 4.06 -7.45
N ARG A 103 23.81 3.51 -6.41
CA ARG A 103 24.35 4.31 -5.30
C ARG A 103 25.50 5.19 -5.75
N GLU A 104 26.41 4.67 -6.57
CA GLU A 104 27.53 5.41 -7.12
C GLU A 104 27.08 6.54 -8.07
N SER A 105 26.06 6.28 -8.89
CA SER A 105 25.49 7.30 -9.76
C SER A 105 24.84 8.46 -8.99
N TRP A 106 24.17 8.15 -7.87
CA TRP A 106 23.59 9.17 -7.00
C TRP A 106 24.66 9.99 -6.27
N GLN A 107 25.72 9.35 -5.78
CA GLN A 107 26.84 10.06 -5.13
C GLN A 107 27.52 11.01 -6.11
N ARG A 108 27.79 10.56 -7.34
CA ARG A 108 28.38 11.39 -8.40
C ARG A 108 27.49 12.58 -8.77
N ALA A 109 26.17 12.39 -8.82
CA ALA A 109 25.22 13.47 -9.07
C ALA A 109 25.17 14.50 -7.93
N GLU A 110 25.36 14.08 -6.70
CA GLU A 110 25.38 14.94 -5.52
C GLU A 110 26.69 15.76 -5.48
N GLU A 111 27.84 15.17 -5.78
CA GLU A 111 29.12 15.85 -5.90
C GLU A 111 29.09 16.94 -6.97
N LEU A 112 28.54 16.65 -8.15
CA LEU A 112 28.39 17.64 -9.23
C LEU A 112 27.46 18.80 -8.80
N ARG A 113 26.44 18.57 -8.00
CA ARG A 113 25.59 19.64 -7.46
C ARG A 113 26.34 20.54 -6.49
N GLN A 114 27.21 19.96 -5.67
CA GLN A 114 28.02 20.73 -4.72
C GLN A 114 29.07 21.59 -5.42
N GLU A 115 29.72 21.08 -6.44
CA GLU A 115 30.69 21.84 -7.23
C GLU A 115 30.06 23.07 -7.92
N VAL A 116 28.89 22.89 -8.55
CA VAL A 116 28.14 23.99 -9.17
C VAL A 116 27.76 25.06 -8.17
N SER A 117 27.35 24.68 -6.96
CA SER A 117 26.98 25.64 -5.90
C SER A 117 28.17 26.43 -5.36
N VAL A 118 29.37 25.86 -5.36
CA VAL A 118 30.61 26.55 -4.96
C VAL A 118 31.02 27.58 -6.00
N GLU A 119 30.96 27.27 -7.28
CA GLU A 119 31.30 28.22 -8.37
C GLU A 119 30.36 29.44 -8.37
N TYR A 120 29.06 29.25 -8.16
CA TYR A 120 28.12 30.37 -8.03
C TYR A 120 28.45 31.29 -6.87
N ARG A 121 28.91 30.76 -5.72
CA ARG A 121 29.30 31.55 -4.55
C ARG A 121 30.59 32.38 -4.80
N THR A 122 31.54 31.82 -5.51
CA THR A 122 32.79 32.54 -5.83
C THR A 122 32.57 33.64 -6.87
N GLN A 123 31.72 33.40 -7.85
CA GLN A 123 31.40 34.39 -8.89
C GLN A 123 30.58 35.57 -8.34
N THR A 124 29.65 35.35 -7.41
CA THR A 124 28.92 36.44 -6.75
C THR A 124 29.81 37.26 -5.81
N CYS A 125 30.80 36.65 -5.15
CA CYS A 125 31.79 37.40 -4.35
C CYS A 125 32.69 38.27 -5.19
N ILE A 126 33.11 37.84 -6.37
CA ILE A 126 33.96 38.64 -7.29
C ILE A 126 33.16 39.83 -7.85
N PHE A 127 31.87 39.62 -8.19
CA PHE A 127 31.00 40.70 -8.70
C PHE A 127 30.71 41.80 -7.68
N LEU A 128 30.52 41.40 -6.40
CA LEU A 128 30.30 42.33 -5.30
C LEU A 128 31.55 43.09 -4.88
N LYS A 129 32.77 42.55 -5.11
CA LYS A 129 34.02 43.25 -4.85
C LYS A 129 34.37 44.26 -5.94
N CYS A 130 33.99 44.01 -7.21
CA CYS A 130 34.20 44.97 -8.29
C CYS A 130 33.30 46.21 -8.21
N ASN A 131 32.13 46.10 -7.59
CA ASN A 131 31.23 47.27 -7.46
C ASN A 131 31.52 48.19 -6.27
N LYS A 132 32.58 47.95 -5.49
CA LYS A 132 32.99 48.80 -4.37
C LYS A 132 34.18 49.71 -4.67
N ILE A 133 34.66 49.70 -5.90
CA ILE A 133 35.74 50.61 -6.37
C ILE A 133 35.16 51.52 -7.46
N SER A 134 34.29 52.43 -7.03
CA SER A 134 33.93 53.64 -7.78
C SER A 134 33.51 54.70 -6.78
#